data_c7bd841843093bec04c505b39437e7f8
#
_entry.id   c7bd841843093bec04c505b39437e7f8
#
_cell.length_a   1.000
_cell.length_b   1.000
_cell.length_c   1.000
_cell.angle_alpha   90.00
_cell.angle_beta   90.00
_cell.angle_gamma   90.00
#
_symmetry.space_group_name_H-M   'P 1'
#
loop_
_entity.id
_entity.type
_entity.pdbx_description
1 polymer ?
#
loop_
_entity_poly.entity_id
_entity_poly.type
_entity_poly.pdbx_seq_one_letter_code
_entity_poly.pdbx_strand_id
1 'polypeptide(L)'
;MKEFWQILKRYVAPYKKYVAGSVVMNILSAVFNVFSFSLLIPILQILFNVGEHTYEFIPWHRGMPFNEITNNAYYYISQFIEVYGPSRILLALCLIFCVIVLIKTSCYFGAAAVMVPIRTGVVKDMRMEIYDKILSLPLGFFSQERKGDIIARISGDVQEVENSITSTIEMLIKNPILIIIYLTVLFRMSWELTLFTIVFAPAMIGVMSAIARKLKAQSIEAQRYWSDTMSQVEETLGGLRIIKAFLAEKKMSDRFDAVTEAMRSKNNRVAIRQASAHPVSELLGSVMIAIVLWFGGTLILGEHSVIDAPSFMAYMAILYSIIQPIKDLSRAAYGIPKGLASMERINVILDAENNIAEPAEPRSLSSFEQSIELRNVSFSYESGREVLHDVSLTIPKGRNIAIVGASGAGKSTLVDLIPRFYDPTDGSILIDGVDIREVSTRDLRALIGNVNQDPILFNDTIFNNIAFGVEGATMEQVVAAAKIANAHDFIIEKPEGYDTNIGDRGVMLSGGQRQRISIARAILKNPPILILDEATASLDTESERMVQDALDYLMSQRTTISIAHRLSTVRKADEIIVMNEGRIVERGRHDELIALGGYYRKLYEMQTL
;
A
#
# COMPACT_ATOMS: atom_id res chain seq x y z
N MET A 1 -10.16 -10.86 -16.14
CA MET A 1 -9.00 -11.52 -16.83
C MET A 1 -8.17 -10.53 -17.65
N LYS A 2 -8.80 -9.72 -18.56
CA LYS A 2 -8.08 -8.73 -19.40
C LYS A 2 -7.36 -7.66 -18.55
N GLU A 3 -8.04 -7.12 -17.57
CA GLU A 3 -7.50 -6.14 -16.61
C GLU A 3 -6.35 -6.72 -15.78
N PHE A 4 -6.50 -7.96 -15.32
CA PHE A 4 -5.44 -8.62 -14.56
C PHE A 4 -4.16 -8.85 -15.38
N TRP A 5 -4.30 -9.16 -16.68
CA TRP A 5 -3.16 -9.23 -17.60
C TRP A 5 -2.45 -7.87 -17.78
N GLN A 6 -3.19 -6.77 -17.72
CA GLN A 6 -2.59 -5.42 -17.75
C GLN A 6 -1.76 -5.16 -16.48
N ILE A 7 -2.27 -5.57 -15.30
CA ILE A 7 -1.53 -5.46 -14.04
C ILE A 7 -0.25 -6.28 -14.09
N LEU A 8 -0.33 -7.55 -14.53
CA LEU A 8 0.85 -8.40 -14.68
C LEU A 8 1.87 -7.78 -15.66
N LYS A 9 1.41 -7.27 -16.80
CA LYS A 9 2.29 -6.63 -17.78
C LYS A 9 2.94 -5.35 -17.23
N ARG A 10 2.23 -4.58 -16.39
CA ARG A 10 2.74 -3.34 -15.80
C ARG A 10 3.81 -3.62 -14.75
N TYR A 11 3.51 -4.48 -13.77
CA TYR A 11 4.33 -4.65 -12.58
C TYR A 11 5.27 -5.86 -12.62
N VAL A 12 4.99 -6.91 -13.40
CA VAL A 12 5.83 -8.12 -13.47
C VAL A 12 6.82 -8.09 -14.64
N ALA A 13 6.55 -7.32 -15.71
CA ALA A 13 7.45 -7.24 -16.87
C ALA A 13 8.90 -6.84 -16.54
N PRO A 14 9.19 -5.92 -15.60
CA PRO A 14 10.55 -5.60 -15.19
C PRO A 14 11.31 -6.81 -14.64
N TYR A 15 10.59 -7.75 -14.03
CA TYR A 15 11.10 -8.93 -13.33
C TYR A 15 11.11 -10.21 -14.17
N LYS A 16 10.92 -10.14 -15.51
CA LYS A 16 10.80 -11.29 -16.42
C LYS A 16 11.94 -12.31 -16.31
N LYS A 17 13.17 -11.87 -15.99
CA LYS A 17 14.32 -12.77 -15.78
C LYS A 17 14.12 -13.69 -14.59
N TYR A 18 13.56 -13.18 -13.50
CA TYR A 18 13.25 -13.97 -12.31
C TYR A 18 12.07 -14.93 -12.57
N VAL A 19 11.05 -14.49 -13.32
CA VAL A 19 9.94 -15.38 -13.74
C VAL A 19 10.50 -16.56 -14.55
N ALA A 20 11.34 -16.29 -15.55
CA ALA A 20 11.98 -17.34 -16.34
C ALA A 20 12.85 -18.28 -15.48
N GLY A 21 13.63 -17.74 -14.55
CA GLY A 21 14.42 -18.53 -13.60
C GLY A 21 13.55 -19.45 -12.73
N SER A 22 12.43 -18.91 -12.20
CA SER A 22 11.48 -19.72 -11.40
C SER A 22 10.84 -20.83 -12.24
N VAL A 23 10.49 -20.56 -13.50
CA VAL A 23 9.97 -21.57 -14.44
C VAL A 23 10.95 -22.71 -14.63
N VAL A 24 12.22 -22.39 -14.96
CA VAL A 24 13.28 -23.40 -15.16
C VAL A 24 13.48 -24.25 -13.91
N MET A 25 13.58 -23.61 -12.73
CA MET A 25 13.75 -24.33 -11.47
C MET A 25 12.55 -25.22 -11.11
N ASN A 26 11.31 -24.76 -11.40
CA ASN A 26 10.13 -25.59 -11.20
C ASN A 26 10.07 -26.80 -12.15
N ILE A 27 10.48 -26.63 -13.41
CA ILE A 27 10.59 -27.74 -14.38
C ILE A 27 11.63 -28.74 -13.89
N LEU A 28 12.82 -28.29 -13.50
CA LEU A 28 13.86 -29.16 -12.96
C LEU A 28 13.38 -29.90 -11.70
N SER A 29 12.75 -29.20 -10.77
CA SER A 29 12.19 -29.81 -9.56
C SER A 29 11.14 -30.89 -9.90
N ALA A 30 10.27 -30.65 -10.88
CA ALA A 30 9.27 -31.61 -11.33
C ALA A 30 9.91 -32.85 -11.97
N VAL A 31 10.91 -32.65 -12.83
CA VAL A 31 11.65 -33.73 -13.49
C VAL A 31 12.35 -34.61 -12.44
N PHE A 32 13.11 -33.99 -11.52
CA PHE A 32 13.75 -34.74 -10.44
C PHE A 32 12.74 -35.42 -9.48
N ASN A 33 11.55 -34.85 -9.31
CA ASN A 33 10.48 -35.51 -8.56
C ASN A 33 10.02 -36.80 -9.24
N VAL A 34 9.82 -36.77 -10.56
CA VAL A 34 9.49 -37.95 -11.35
C VAL A 34 10.61 -39.01 -11.25
N PHE A 35 11.88 -38.57 -11.41
CA PHE A 35 13.01 -39.48 -11.25
C PHE A 35 13.07 -40.14 -9.85
N SER A 36 12.77 -39.37 -8.79
CA SER A 36 12.73 -39.94 -7.43
C SER A 36 11.68 -41.03 -7.27
N PHE A 37 10.50 -40.88 -7.89
CA PHE A 37 9.48 -41.90 -7.88
C PHE A 37 9.82 -43.11 -8.79
N SER A 38 10.42 -42.85 -9.94
CA SER A 38 10.88 -43.94 -10.84
C SER A 38 11.95 -44.80 -10.20
N LEU A 39 12.82 -44.25 -9.34
CA LEU A 39 13.81 -45.04 -8.57
C LEU A 39 13.19 -45.94 -7.50
N LEU A 40 11.94 -45.72 -7.09
CA LEU A 40 11.25 -46.62 -6.19
C LEU A 40 11.00 -48.00 -6.86
N ILE A 41 10.84 -48.03 -8.19
CA ILE A 41 10.55 -49.30 -8.91
C ILE A 41 11.66 -50.32 -8.68
N PRO A 42 12.96 -50.07 -9.01
CA PRO A 42 14.02 -51.03 -8.79
C PRO A 42 14.26 -51.32 -7.29
N ILE A 43 14.09 -50.31 -6.42
CA ILE A 43 14.19 -50.53 -4.96
C ILE A 43 13.14 -51.55 -4.48
N LEU A 44 11.88 -51.40 -4.92
CA LEU A 44 10.79 -52.30 -4.54
C LEU A 44 10.96 -53.68 -5.17
N GLN A 45 11.47 -53.78 -6.41
CA GLN A 45 11.78 -55.05 -7.05
C GLN A 45 12.82 -55.84 -6.25
N ILE A 46 13.89 -55.19 -5.78
CA ILE A 46 14.92 -55.83 -4.93
C ILE A 46 14.33 -56.27 -3.57
N LEU A 47 13.54 -55.40 -2.92
CA LEU A 47 13.00 -55.65 -1.59
C LEU A 47 11.99 -56.82 -1.56
N PHE A 48 11.13 -56.88 -2.56
CA PHE A 48 10.07 -57.89 -2.61
C PHE A 48 10.42 -59.12 -3.42
N ASN A 49 11.62 -59.17 -4.00
CA ASN A 49 12.07 -60.23 -4.89
C ASN A 49 11.03 -60.54 -5.98
N VAL A 50 10.37 -59.49 -6.50
CA VAL A 50 9.32 -59.57 -7.50
C VAL A 50 9.96 -59.46 -8.89
N GLY A 51 10.00 -60.58 -9.60
CA GLY A 51 10.27 -60.63 -11.03
C GLY A 51 11.61 -61.24 -11.39
N GLU A 52 11.60 -62.45 -11.91
CA GLU A 52 12.62 -62.96 -12.84
C GLU A 52 12.41 -62.28 -14.22
N HIS A 53 12.43 -60.97 -14.28
CA HIS A 53 12.49 -60.28 -15.58
C HIS A 53 13.93 -60.28 -16.04
N THR A 54 14.28 -61.17 -16.95
CA THR A 54 15.54 -61.11 -17.70
C THR A 54 15.51 -59.88 -18.62
N TYR A 55 16.09 -58.79 -18.17
CA TYR A 55 16.26 -57.59 -19.01
C TYR A 55 17.36 -57.86 -20.01
N GLU A 56 17.06 -57.70 -21.32
CA GLU A 56 18.03 -57.82 -22.38
C GLU A 56 18.58 -56.44 -22.74
N PHE A 57 19.89 -56.32 -22.97
CA PHE A 57 20.49 -55.09 -23.38
C PHE A 57 20.11 -54.71 -24.82
N ILE A 58 19.51 -53.54 -25.00
CA ILE A 58 19.16 -52.99 -26.31
C ILE A 58 20.27 -52.02 -26.71
N PRO A 59 20.93 -52.22 -27.90
CA PRO A 59 22.01 -51.34 -28.35
C PRO A 59 21.53 -49.91 -28.49
N TRP A 60 22.36 -48.94 -28.01
CA TRP A 60 22.04 -47.52 -28.09
C TRP A 60 21.93 -47.04 -29.53
N HIS A 61 20.80 -46.44 -29.88
CA HIS A 61 20.56 -45.85 -31.19
C HIS A 61 19.92 -44.43 -31.07
N ARG A 62 20.11 -43.63 -32.12
CA ARG A 62 19.63 -42.24 -32.12
C ARG A 62 18.09 -42.22 -32.19
N GLY A 63 17.46 -41.60 -31.21
CA GLY A 63 15.98 -41.56 -31.10
C GLY A 63 15.40 -42.71 -30.29
N MET A 64 16.21 -43.42 -29.50
CA MET A 64 15.78 -44.52 -28.61
C MET A 64 14.62 -44.05 -27.72
N PRO A 65 13.48 -44.79 -27.72
CA PRO A 65 12.33 -44.47 -26.89
C PRO A 65 12.65 -44.67 -25.41
N PHE A 66 11.98 -43.87 -24.56
CA PHE A 66 12.22 -43.87 -23.12
C PHE A 66 12.12 -45.27 -22.46
N ASN A 67 11.21 -46.12 -22.95
CA ASN A 67 11.03 -47.47 -22.45
C ASN A 67 12.28 -48.34 -22.65
N GLU A 68 13.00 -48.17 -23.75
CA GLU A 68 14.24 -48.91 -24.03
C GLU A 68 15.41 -48.35 -23.16
N ILE A 69 15.40 -47.06 -22.91
CA ILE A 69 16.38 -46.44 -21.99
C ILE A 69 16.18 -46.98 -20.56
N THR A 70 14.92 -47.07 -20.11
CA THR A 70 14.61 -47.64 -18.80
C THR A 70 14.91 -49.13 -18.72
N ASN A 71 14.65 -49.89 -19.79
CA ASN A 71 15.01 -51.28 -19.87
C ASN A 71 16.54 -51.48 -19.72
N ASN A 72 17.35 -50.67 -20.41
CA ASN A 72 18.80 -50.72 -20.27
C ASN A 72 19.27 -50.34 -18.87
N ALA A 73 18.62 -49.37 -18.22
CA ALA A 73 18.94 -49.02 -16.85
C ALA A 73 18.65 -50.21 -15.89
N TYR A 74 17.53 -50.95 -16.07
CA TYR A 74 17.24 -52.14 -15.29
C TYR A 74 18.18 -53.30 -15.60
N TYR A 75 18.62 -53.44 -16.87
CA TYR A 75 19.64 -54.42 -17.24
C TYR A 75 20.95 -54.18 -16.48
N TYR A 76 21.43 -52.94 -16.41
CA TYR A 76 22.62 -52.65 -15.63
C TYR A 76 22.43 -52.86 -14.13
N ILE A 77 21.26 -52.52 -13.59
CA ILE A 77 20.94 -52.74 -12.17
C ILE A 77 20.95 -54.27 -11.87
N SER A 78 20.34 -55.10 -12.72
CA SER A 78 20.36 -56.55 -12.54
C SER A 78 21.74 -57.15 -12.61
N GLN A 79 22.59 -56.73 -13.56
CA GLN A 79 24.00 -57.17 -13.63
C GLN A 79 24.79 -56.75 -12.38
N PHE A 80 24.59 -55.52 -11.87
CA PHE A 80 25.25 -55.08 -10.64
C PHE A 80 24.79 -55.86 -9.41
N ILE A 81 23.53 -56.29 -9.37
CA ILE A 81 22.99 -57.14 -8.30
C ILE A 81 23.67 -58.51 -8.30
N GLU A 82 23.88 -59.12 -9.47
CA GLU A 82 24.61 -60.40 -9.60
C GLU A 82 26.07 -60.30 -9.15
N VAL A 83 26.74 -59.18 -9.47
CA VAL A 83 28.16 -58.97 -9.14
C VAL A 83 28.41 -58.58 -7.69
N TYR A 84 27.63 -57.64 -7.16
CA TYR A 84 27.88 -57.01 -5.86
C TYR A 84 26.91 -57.42 -4.76
N GLY A 85 25.87 -58.16 -5.11
CA GLY A 85 24.80 -58.62 -4.21
C GLY A 85 23.70 -57.55 -3.98
N PRO A 86 22.47 -57.98 -3.68
CA PRO A 86 21.28 -57.10 -3.60
C PRO A 86 21.37 -56.05 -2.50
N SER A 87 21.99 -56.36 -1.35
CA SER A 87 22.09 -55.43 -0.23
C SER A 87 22.95 -54.19 -0.52
N ARG A 88 24.08 -54.36 -1.24
CA ARG A 88 24.97 -53.24 -1.60
C ARG A 88 24.35 -52.37 -2.68
N ILE A 89 23.67 -52.98 -3.64
CA ILE A 89 22.97 -52.21 -4.69
C ILE A 89 21.79 -51.47 -4.13
N LEU A 90 21.05 -52.05 -3.20
CA LEU A 90 19.98 -51.35 -2.48
C LEU A 90 20.52 -50.10 -1.76
N LEU A 91 21.67 -50.21 -1.05
CA LEU A 91 22.31 -49.08 -0.40
C LEU A 91 22.71 -48.01 -1.43
N ALA A 92 23.31 -48.39 -2.56
CA ALA A 92 23.66 -47.47 -3.63
C ALA A 92 22.44 -46.74 -4.21
N LEU A 93 21.34 -47.44 -4.48
CA LEU A 93 20.10 -46.84 -4.96
C LEU A 93 19.49 -45.87 -3.92
N CYS A 94 19.51 -46.22 -2.63
CA CYS A 94 19.08 -45.31 -1.56
C CYS A 94 19.94 -44.05 -1.49
N LEU A 95 21.25 -44.14 -1.67
CA LEU A 95 22.14 -42.95 -1.73
C LEU A 95 21.83 -42.09 -2.96
N ILE A 96 21.64 -42.71 -4.13
CA ILE A 96 21.24 -42.00 -5.35
C ILE A 96 19.89 -41.29 -5.15
N PHE A 97 18.91 -41.99 -4.52
CA PHE A 97 17.63 -41.40 -4.17
C PHE A 97 17.77 -40.17 -3.29
N CYS A 98 18.61 -40.25 -2.23
CA CYS A 98 18.88 -39.07 -1.37
C CYS A 98 19.49 -37.91 -2.15
N VAL A 99 20.42 -38.15 -3.08
CA VAL A 99 21.02 -37.12 -3.93
C VAL A 99 19.98 -36.48 -4.86
N ILE A 100 19.12 -37.28 -5.49
CA ILE A 100 18.06 -36.80 -6.37
C ILE A 100 17.05 -35.95 -5.57
N VAL A 101 16.66 -36.39 -4.37
CA VAL A 101 15.77 -35.64 -3.50
C VAL A 101 16.42 -34.33 -3.05
N LEU A 102 17.72 -34.32 -2.76
CA LEU A 102 18.47 -33.11 -2.43
C LEU A 102 18.44 -32.11 -3.59
N ILE A 103 18.74 -32.56 -4.81
CA ILE A 103 18.72 -31.70 -6.01
C ILE A 103 17.29 -31.16 -6.25
N LYS A 104 16.29 -32.03 -6.21
CA LYS A 104 14.86 -31.65 -6.32
C LYS A 104 14.49 -30.57 -5.32
N THR A 105 14.85 -30.77 -4.04
CA THR A 105 14.51 -29.83 -2.97
C THR A 105 15.25 -28.51 -3.12
N SER A 106 16.52 -28.57 -3.55
CA SER A 106 17.30 -27.37 -3.86
C SER A 106 16.71 -26.59 -5.04
N CYS A 107 16.27 -27.27 -6.09
CA CYS A 107 15.56 -26.62 -7.21
C CYS A 107 14.22 -26.02 -6.77
N TYR A 108 13.46 -26.71 -5.93
CA TYR A 108 12.20 -26.19 -5.37
C TYR A 108 12.44 -24.95 -4.52
N PHE A 109 13.43 -24.98 -3.63
CA PHE A 109 13.85 -23.82 -2.84
C PHE A 109 14.32 -22.66 -3.75
N GLY A 110 15.14 -22.97 -4.76
CA GLY A 110 15.62 -22.00 -5.74
C GLY A 110 14.45 -21.31 -6.48
N ALA A 111 13.44 -22.08 -6.89
CA ALA A 111 12.23 -21.53 -7.51
C ALA A 111 11.49 -20.56 -6.58
N ALA A 112 11.36 -20.90 -5.29
CA ALA A 112 10.74 -20.05 -4.29
C ALA A 112 11.58 -18.80 -4.00
N ALA A 113 12.90 -18.95 -3.84
CA ALA A 113 13.82 -17.86 -3.58
C ALA A 113 13.85 -16.83 -4.73
N VAL A 114 13.82 -17.30 -5.97
CA VAL A 114 13.77 -16.45 -7.17
C VAL A 114 12.44 -15.68 -7.29
N MET A 115 11.37 -16.16 -6.67
CA MET A 115 10.09 -15.43 -6.63
C MET A 115 10.09 -14.25 -5.63
N VAL A 116 10.96 -14.27 -4.62
CA VAL A 116 11.01 -13.21 -3.59
C VAL A 116 11.29 -11.83 -4.19
N PRO A 117 12.31 -11.62 -5.06
CA PRO A 117 12.55 -10.32 -5.69
C PRO A 117 11.38 -9.79 -6.52
N ILE A 118 10.56 -10.68 -7.11
CA ILE A 118 9.35 -10.27 -7.82
C ILE A 118 8.33 -9.68 -6.83
N ARG A 119 8.06 -10.42 -5.75
CA ARG A 119 7.09 -10.01 -4.71
C ARG A 119 7.47 -8.67 -4.08
N THR A 120 8.67 -8.57 -3.57
CA THR A 120 9.16 -7.36 -2.88
C THR A 120 9.33 -6.18 -3.83
N GLY A 121 9.77 -6.45 -5.07
CA GLY A 121 9.93 -5.44 -6.10
C GLY A 121 8.59 -4.83 -6.54
N VAL A 122 7.59 -5.66 -6.82
CA VAL A 122 6.24 -5.19 -7.17
C VAL A 122 5.65 -4.34 -6.06
N VAL A 123 5.78 -4.75 -4.78
CA VAL A 123 5.30 -3.96 -3.64
C VAL A 123 6.00 -2.60 -3.57
N LYS A 124 7.33 -2.58 -3.75
CA LYS A 124 8.12 -1.34 -3.77
C LYS A 124 7.64 -0.42 -4.89
N ASP A 125 7.55 -0.93 -6.13
CA ASP A 125 7.20 -0.14 -7.30
C ASP A 125 5.79 0.45 -7.17
N MET A 126 4.81 -0.35 -6.72
CA MET A 126 3.45 0.14 -6.48
C MET A 126 3.38 1.21 -5.39
N ARG A 127 4.09 0.99 -4.27
CA ARG A 127 4.12 1.98 -3.18
C ARG A 127 4.75 3.29 -3.61
N MET A 128 5.84 3.24 -4.38
CA MET A 128 6.48 4.44 -4.92
C MET A 128 5.55 5.17 -5.88
N GLU A 129 4.91 4.45 -6.80
CA GLU A 129 3.96 5.05 -7.76
C GLU A 129 2.77 5.73 -7.06
N ILE A 130 2.19 5.08 -6.03
CA ILE A 130 1.11 5.66 -5.24
C ILE A 130 1.63 6.89 -4.47
N TYR A 131 2.82 6.81 -3.87
CA TYR A 131 3.39 7.90 -3.09
C TYR A 131 3.70 9.13 -3.96
N ASP A 132 4.32 8.92 -5.12
CA ASP A 132 4.62 9.99 -6.08
C ASP A 132 3.32 10.64 -6.58
N LYS A 133 2.29 9.82 -6.83
CA LYS A 133 0.98 10.33 -7.20
C LYS A 133 0.34 11.18 -6.10
N ILE A 134 0.40 10.72 -4.83
CA ILE A 134 -0.11 11.48 -3.68
C ILE A 134 0.57 12.85 -3.59
N LEU A 135 1.88 12.92 -3.79
CA LEU A 135 2.61 14.20 -3.78
C LEU A 135 2.22 15.13 -4.92
N SER A 136 1.76 14.59 -6.04
CA SER A 136 1.33 15.36 -7.21
C SER A 136 -0.12 15.82 -7.17
N LEU A 137 -0.96 15.25 -6.31
CA LEU A 137 -2.39 15.56 -6.22
C LEU A 137 -2.65 16.87 -5.47
N PRO A 138 -3.69 17.65 -5.85
CA PRO A 138 -4.06 18.89 -5.19
C PRO A 138 -4.65 18.64 -3.80
N LEU A 139 -4.60 19.65 -2.93
CA LEU A 139 -5.16 19.56 -1.56
C LEU A 139 -6.65 19.19 -1.54
N GLY A 140 -7.42 19.58 -2.54
CA GLY A 140 -8.84 19.27 -2.67
C GLY A 140 -9.14 17.77 -2.65
N PHE A 141 -8.29 16.96 -3.26
CA PHE A 141 -8.44 15.49 -3.24
C PHE A 141 -8.43 14.93 -1.80
N PHE A 142 -7.56 15.45 -0.94
CA PHE A 142 -7.42 14.97 0.44
C PHE A 142 -8.50 15.47 1.39
N SER A 143 -9.28 16.46 1.00
CA SER A 143 -10.45 16.91 1.77
C SER A 143 -11.63 15.94 1.64
N GLN A 144 -11.73 15.23 0.53
CA GLN A 144 -12.77 14.23 0.25
C GLN A 144 -12.38 12.83 0.76
N GLU A 145 -11.13 12.44 0.55
CA GLU A 145 -10.61 11.14 0.95
C GLU A 145 -10.09 11.17 2.39
N ARG A 146 -10.57 10.23 3.20
CA ARG A 146 -10.08 10.08 4.57
C ARG A 146 -8.63 9.62 4.56
N LYS A 147 -7.75 10.27 5.32
CA LYS A 147 -6.33 9.89 5.45
C LYS A 147 -6.13 8.41 5.78
N GLY A 148 -6.99 7.86 6.64
CA GLY A 148 -6.96 6.44 7.00
C GLY A 148 -7.24 5.52 5.81
N ASP A 149 -8.10 5.91 4.87
CA ASP A 149 -8.40 5.13 3.68
C ASP A 149 -7.20 5.07 2.73
N ILE A 150 -6.51 6.19 2.53
CA ILE A 150 -5.26 6.23 1.74
C ILE A 150 -4.19 5.33 2.36
N ILE A 151 -4.00 5.38 3.68
CA ILE A 151 -3.05 4.52 4.40
C ILE A 151 -3.44 3.04 4.24
N ALA A 152 -4.73 2.71 4.33
CA ALA A 152 -5.21 1.34 4.13
C ALA A 152 -4.94 0.83 2.71
N ARG A 153 -5.07 1.68 1.68
CA ARG A 153 -4.76 1.33 0.28
C ARG A 153 -3.26 1.06 0.08
N ILE A 154 -2.37 1.91 0.61
CA ILE A 154 -0.91 1.73 0.49
C ILE A 154 -0.41 0.50 1.25
N SER A 155 -1.01 0.17 2.40
CA SER A 155 -0.58 -0.96 3.23
C SER A 155 -1.29 -2.25 2.88
N GLY A 156 -2.61 -2.28 2.97
CA GLY A 156 -3.44 -3.47 2.83
C GLY A 156 -3.71 -3.87 1.38
N ASP A 157 -4.18 -2.92 0.55
CA ASP A 157 -4.54 -3.23 -0.82
C ASP A 157 -3.33 -3.60 -1.68
N VAL A 158 -2.20 -2.94 -1.50
CA VAL A 158 -0.94 -3.31 -2.18
C VAL A 158 -0.53 -4.74 -1.83
N GLN A 159 -0.68 -5.16 -0.56
CA GLN A 159 -0.37 -6.52 -0.12
C GLN A 159 -1.33 -7.55 -0.76
N GLU A 160 -2.61 -7.23 -0.90
CA GLU A 160 -3.58 -8.10 -1.56
C GLU A 160 -3.31 -8.24 -3.07
N VAL A 161 -2.90 -7.16 -3.74
CA VAL A 161 -2.47 -7.22 -5.15
C VAL A 161 -1.22 -8.09 -5.29
N GLU A 162 -0.24 -7.96 -4.41
CA GLU A 162 0.97 -8.79 -4.40
C GLU A 162 0.63 -10.28 -4.23
N ASN A 163 -0.20 -10.61 -3.24
CA ASN A 163 -0.68 -11.99 -3.01
C ASN A 163 -1.40 -12.56 -4.24
N SER A 164 -2.22 -11.72 -4.90
CA SER A 164 -2.94 -12.09 -6.11
C SER A 164 -2.01 -12.31 -7.31
N ILE A 165 -1.01 -11.45 -7.51
CA ILE A 165 0.01 -11.61 -8.56
C ILE A 165 0.78 -12.91 -8.34
N THR A 166 1.24 -13.17 -7.11
CA THR A 166 2.00 -14.37 -6.77
C THR A 166 1.20 -15.64 -7.02
N SER A 167 -0.03 -15.70 -6.50
CA SER A 167 -0.92 -16.85 -6.71
C SER A 167 -1.27 -17.07 -8.18
N THR A 168 -1.36 -16.00 -8.96
CA THR A 168 -1.63 -16.09 -10.40
C THR A 168 -0.42 -16.62 -11.18
N ILE A 169 0.80 -16.20 -10.85
CA ILE A 169 2.01 -16.75 -11.46
C ILE A 169 2.09 -18.27 -11.18
N GLU A 170 1.82 -18.68 -9.95
CA GLU A 170 1.75 -20.10 -9.60
C GLU A 170 0.65 -20.85 -10.37
N MET A 171 -0.53 -20.25 -10.48
CA MET A 171 -1.67 -20.85 -11.19
C MET A 171 -1.42 -20.96 -12.70
N LEU A 172 -0.88 -19.94 -13.33
CA LEU A 172 -0.75 -19.90 -14.79
C LEU A 172 0.52 -20.56 -15.30
N ILE A 173 1.57 -20.66 -14.48
CA ILE A 173 2.88 -21.13 -14.91
C ILE A 173 3.28 -22.41 -14.17
N LYS A 174 3.46 -22.34 -12.84
CA LYS A 174 3.98 -23.46 -12.05
C LYS A 174 3.06 -24.68 -12.08
N ASN A 175 1.80 -24.53 -11.71
CA ASN A 175 0.89 -25.65 -11.55
C ASN A 175 0.53 -26.34 -12.87
N PRO A 176 0.25 -25.65 -14.00
CA PRO A 176 0.06 -26.32 -15.28
C PRO A 176 1.27 -27.11 -15.75
N ILE A 177 2.49 -26.58 -15.57
CA ILE A 177 3.72 -27.30 -15.92
C ILE A 177 3.84 -28.60 -15.12
N LEU A 178 3.63 -28.54 -13.80
CA LEU A 178 3.66 -29.71 -12.92
C LEU A 178 2.61 -30.76 -13.34
N ILE A 179 1.38 -30.30 -13.58
CA ILE A 179 0.26 -31.17 -13.99
C ILE A 179 0.57 -31.85 -15.33
N ILE A 180 1.06 -31.09 -16.33
CA ILE A 180 1.39 -31.63 -17.65
C ILE A 180 2.51 -32.68 -17.53
N ILE A 181 3.58 -32.40 -16.77
CA ILE A 181 4.69 -33.35 -16.57
C ILE A 181 4.17 -34.64 -15.91
N TYR A 182 3.43 -34.51 -14.82
CA TYR A 182 2.91 -35.69 -14.09
C TYR A 182 1.91 -36.48 -14.94
N LEU A 183 0.97 -35.83 -15.61
CA LEU A 183 0.03 -36.50 -16.50
C LEU A 183 0.74 -37.22 -17.65
N THR A 184 1.75 -36.60 -18.26
CA THR A 184 2.54 -37.22 -19.33
C THR A 184 3.19 -38.51 -18.86
N VAL A 185 3.75 -38.53 -17.65
CA VAL A 185 4.35 -39.73 -17.06
C VAL A 185 3.30 -40.77 -16.73
N LEU A 186 2.18 -40.37 -16.09
CA LEU A 186 1.09 -41.30 -15.77
C LEU A 186 0.49 -41.96 -17.03
N PHE A 187 0.29 -41.19 -18.11
CA PHE A 187 -0.18 -41.74 -19.40
C PHE A 187 0.81 -42.72 -20.03
N ARG A 188 2.14 -42.48 -19.82
CA ARG A 188 3.18 -43.39 -20.29
C ARG A 188 3.26 -44.69 -19.47
N MET A 189 2.92 -44.63 -18.17
CA MET A 189 2.92 -45.81 -17.30
C MET A 189 1.69 -46.68 -17.52
N SER A 190 0.48 -46.09 -17.58
CA SER A 190 -0.76 -46.78 -17.94
C SER A 190 -1.79 -45.75 -18.41
N TRP A 191 -2.20 -45.83 -19.66
CA TRP A 191 -3.22 -44.96 -20.22
C TRP A 191 -4.62 -45.29 -19.68
N GLU A 192 -4.89 -46.56 -19.39
CA GLU A 192 -6.16 -47.06 -18.84
C GLU A 192 -6.42 -46.49 -17.45
N LEU A 193 -5.44 -46.60 -16.55
CA LEU A 193 -5.51 -46.03 -15.19
C LEU A 193 -5.65 -44.53 -15.21
N THR A 194 -4.92 -43.86 -16.11
CA THR A 194 -4.94 -42.41 -16.19
C THR A 194 -6.26 -41.88 -16.72
N LEU A 195 -6.81 -42.49 -17.76
CA LEU A 195 -8.13 -42.16 -18.28
C LEU A 195 -9.22 -42.38 -17.22
N PHE A 196 -9.18 -43.52 -16.53
CA PHE A 196 -10.08 -43.82 -15.43
C PHE A 196 -10.02 -42.74 -14.34
N THR A 197 -8.81 -42.33 -13.92
CA THR A 197 -8.61 -41.30 -12.91
C THR A 197 -9.17 -39.92 -13.38
N ILE A 198 -8.97 -39.56 -14.64
CA ILE A 198 -9.47 -38.29 -15.21
C ILE A 198 -11.01 -38.26 -15.22
N VAL A 199 -11.68 -39.38 -15.47
CA VAL A 199 -13.16 -39.48 -15.47
C VAL A 199 -13.74 -39.22 -14.07
N PHE A 200 -13.05 -39.62 -13.00
CA PHE A 200 -13.49 -39.39 -11.62
C PHE A 200 -13.09 -38.05 -11.05
N ALA A 201 -12.05 -37.38 -11.57
CA ALA A 201 -11.55 -36.08 -11.09
C ALA A 201 -12.61 -34.98 -11.05
N PRO A 202 -13.50 -34.78 -12.04
CA PRO A 202 -14.55 -33.75 -12.01
C PRO A 202 -15.52 -33.86 -10.84
N ALA A 203 -15.85 -35.07 -10.41
CA ALA A 203 -16.74 -35.31 -9.26
C ALA A 203 -16.10 -34.74 -7.97
N MET A 204 -14.81 -35.01 -7.76
CA MET A 204 -14.06 -34.44 -6.63
C MET A 204 -13.96 -32.92 -6.67
N ILE A 205 -13.65 -32.36 -7.84
CA ILE A 205 -13.59 -30.93 -8.06
C ILE A 205 -14.94 -30.25 -7.76
N GLY A 206 -16.04 -30.92 -8.17
CA GLY A 206 -17.41 -30.44 -7.90
C GLY A 206 -17.72 -30.30 -6.41
N VAL A 207 -17.41 -31.33 -5.63
CA VAL A 207 -17.61 -31.35 -4.16
C VAL A 207 -16.76 -30.24 -3.50
N MET A 208 -15.47 -30.14 -3.85
CA MET A 208 -14.58 -29.13 -3.30
C MET A 208 -15.03 -27.71 -3.66
N SER A 209 -15.50 -27.50 -4.88
CA SER A 209 -16.04 -26.20 -5.33
C SER A 209 -17.31 -25.78 -4.57
N ALA A 210 -18.16 -26.76 -4.21
CA ALA A 210 -19.37 -26.50 -3.41
C ALA A 210 -19.02 -26.05 -1.98
N ILE A 211 -18.02 -26.68 -1.35
CA ILE A 211 -17.52 -26.29 -0.03
C ILE A 211 -16.91 -24.88 -0.09
N ALA A 212 -16.07 -24.63 -1.09
CA ALA A 212 -15.40 -23.34 -1.27
C ALA A 212 -16.39 -22.17 -1.47
N ARG A 213 -17.46 -22.36 -2.24
CA ARG A 213 -18.51 -21.35 -2.43
C ARG A 213 -19.22 -20.97 -1.13
N LYS A 214 -19.57 -21.96 -0.29
CA LYS A 214 -20.19 -21.72 1.01
C LYS A 214 -19.25 -21.00 1.97
N LEU A 215 -17.96 -21.33 1.94
CA LEU A 215 -16.93 -20.67 2.76
C LEU A 215 -16.77 -19.19 2.40
N LYS A 216 -16.76 -18.86 1.09
CA LYS A 216 -16.65 -17.49 0.59
C LYS A 216 -17.75 -16.57 1.13
N ALA A 217 -19.00 -17.00 1.05
CA ALA A 217 -20.14 -16.20 1.50
C ALA A 217 -20.04 -15.82 2.98
N GLN A 218 -19.57 -16.74 3.82
CA GLN A 218 -19.44 -16.52 5.26
C GLN A 218 -18.19 -15.71 5.64
N SER A 219 -17.11 -15.84 4.88
CA SER A 219 -15.92 -15.01 5.10
C SER A 219 -16.21 -13.52 4.86
N ILE A 220 -17.08 -13.17 3.90
CA ILE A 220 -17.51 -11.79 3.67
C ILE A 220 -18.29 -11.24 4.87
N GLU A 221 -19.17 -12.05 5.47
CA GLU A 221 -19.91 -11.66 6.67
C GLU A 221 -18.98 -11.44 7.86
N ALA A 222 -18.03 -12.34 8.09
CA ALA A 222 -17.03 -12.20 9.15
C ALA A 222 -16.16 -10.94 8.99
N GLN A 223 -15.84 -10.56 7.75
CA GLN A 223 -15.07 -9.35 7.45
C GLN A 223 -15.83 -8.07 7.85
N ARG A 224 -17.17 -8.04 7.73
CA ARG A 224 -17.98 -6.90 8.19
C ARG A 224 -17.88 -6.72 9.71
N TYR A 225 -17.99 -7.80 10.48
CA TYR A 225 -17.85 -7.74 11.95
C TYR A 225 -16.43 -7.29 12.37
N TRP A 226 -15.40 -7.65 11.61
CA TRP A 226 -14.06 -7.13 11.84
C TRP A 226 -14.00 -5.61 11.66
N SER A 227 -14.60 -5.09 10.58
CA SER A 227 -14.67 -3.65 10.33
C SER A 227 -15.40 -2.90 11.45
N ASP A 228 -16.55 -3.44 11.92
CA ASP A 228 -17.32 -2.86 13.01
C ASP A 228 -16.51 -2.81 14.32
N THR A 229 -15.74 -3.88 14.60
CA THR A 229 -14.84 -3.94 15.77
C THR A 229 -13.75 -2.88 15.68
N MET A 230 -13.11 -2.70 14.50
CA MET A 230 -12.07 -1.69 14.31
C MET A 230 -12.63 -0.27 14.43
N SER A 231 -13.79 0.02 13.86
CA SER A 231 -14.46 1.31 14.02
C SER A 231 -14.73 1.65 15.49
N GLN A 232 -15.11 0.66 16.29
CA GLN A 232 -15.34 0.86 17.72
C GLN A 232 -14.05 1.13 18.49
N VAL A 233 -12.93 0.47 18.13
CA VAL A 233 -11.61 0.77 18.70
C VAL A 233 -11.18 2.19 18.36
N GLU A 234 -11.34 2.61 17.11
CA GLU A 234 -11.03 3.97 16.65
C GLU A 234 -11.86 5.03 17.40
N GLU A 235 -13.18 4.81 17.53
CA GLU A 235 -14.09 5.66 18.32
C GLU A 235 -13.63 5.75 19.78
N THR A 236 -13.26 4.61 20.39
CA THR A 236 -12.81 4.55 21.78
C THR A 236 -11.49 5.30 21.98
N LEU A 237 -10.50 5.10 21.10
CA LEU A 237 -9.21 5.78 21.18
C LEU A 237 -9.36 7.30 20.97
N GLY A 238 -10.18 7.71 20.00
CA GLY A 238 -10.47 9.12 19.74
C GLY A 238 -11.22 9.80 20.90
N GLY A 239 -12.11 9.06 21.58
CA GLY A 239 -12.91 9.53 22.71
C GLY A 239 -12.34 9.24 24.09
N LEU A 240 -11.11 8.71 24.21
CA LEU A 240 -10.58 8.18 25.48
C LEU A 240 -10.61 9.20 26.65
N ARG A 241 -10.29 10.46 26.37
CA ARG A 241 -10.36 11.54 27.37
C ARG A 241 -11.79 11.71 27.94
N ILE A 242 -12.81 11.65 27.06
CA ILE A 242 -14.21 11.77 27.44
C ILE A 242 -14.65 10.55 28.25
N ILE A 243 -14.28 9.35 27.78
CA ILE A 243 -14.57 8.09 28.48
C ILE A 243 -14.04 8.13 29.91
N LYS A 244 -12.79 8.60 30.09
CA LYS A 244 -12.15 8.75 31.41
C LYS A 244 -12.84 9.83 32.27
N ALA A 245 -13.15 10.98 31.67
CA ALA A 245 -13.78 12.08 32.40
C ALA A 245 -15.19 11.74 32.92
N PHE A 246 -15.93 10.89 32.19
CA PHE A 246 -17.28 10.48 32.54
C PHE A 246 -17.37 9.09 33.20
N LEU A 247 -16.23 8.47 33.55
CA LEU A 247 -16.16 7.13 34.15
C LEU A 247 -16.95 6.07 33.36
N ALA A 248 -16.89 6.17 32.03
CA ALA A 248 -17.69 5.34 31.12
C ALA A 248 -16.96 4.07 30.64
N GLU A 249 -15.84 3.69 31.26
CA GLU A 249 -15.01 2.54 30.85
C GLU A 249 -15.79 1.24 30.81
N LYS A 250 -16.61 0.99 31.83
CA LYS A 250 -17.41 -0.24 31.89
C LYS A 250 -18.44 -0.29 30.75
N LYS A 251 -19.13 0.82 30.49
CA LYS A 251 -20.10 0.90 29.38
C LYS A 251 -19.44 0.63 28.03
N MET A 252 -18.24 1.17 27.80
CA MET A 252 -17.51 0.94 26.55
C MET A 252 -16.98 -0.49 26.45
N SER A 253 -16.51 -1.07 27.58
CA SER A 253 -16.08 -2.46 27.65
C SER A 253 -17.23 -3.43 27.35
N ASP A 254 -18.40 -3.23 27.96
CA ASP A 254 -19.59 -4.07 27.73
C ASP A 254 -20.06 -3.99 26.27
N ARG A 255 -20.02 -2.79 25.66
CA ARG A 255 -20.33 -2.58 24.24
C ARG A 255 -19.32 -3.30 23.33
N PHE A 256 -18.03 -3.23 23.63
CA PHE A 256 -16.97 -3.90 22.88
C PHE A 256 -17.06 -5.42 23.01
N ASP A 257 -17.36 -5.93 24.22
CA ASP A 257 -17.58 -7.36 24.46
C ASP A 257 -18.72 -7.91 23.60
N ALA A 258 -19.85 -7.21 23.54
CA ALA A 258 -20.98 -7.62 22.73
C ALA A 258 -20.64 -7.74 21.23
N VAL A 259 -19.90 -6.76 20.68
CA VAL A 259 -19.45 -6.78 19.27
C VAL A 259 -18.42 -7.88 19.03
N THR A 260 -17.46 -8.05 19.95
CA THR A 260 -16.41 -9.06 19.86
C THR A 260 -16.99 -10.47 19.99
N GLU A 261 -17.99 -10.69 20.86
CA GLU A 261 -18.68 -11.98 21.00
C GLU A 261 -19.48 -12.34 19.73
N ALA A 262 -20.16 -11.36 19.12
CA ALA A 262 -20.81 -11.56 17.84
C ALA A 262 -19.81 -11.95 16.74
N MET A 263 -18.66 -11.26 16.68
CA MET A 263 -17.54 -11.56 15.78
C MET A 263 -16.98 -12.97 16.05
N ARG A 264 -16.76 -13.33 17.32
CA ARG A 264 -16.28 -14.65 17.75
C ARG A 264 -17.20 -15.77 17.24
N SER A 265 -18.51 -15.61 17.44
CA SER A 265 -19.51 -16.59 16.99
C SER A 265 -19.48 -16.80 15.47
N LYS A 266 -19.33 -15.73 14.69
CA LYS A 266 -19.25 -15.81 13.23
C LYS A 266 -17.90 -16.40 12.78
N ASN A 267 -16.79 -15.92 13.35
CA ASN A 267 -15.47 -16.45 13.06
C ASN A 267 -15.35 -17.95 13.37
N ASN A 268 -15.93 -18.43 14.48
CA ASN A 268 -15.95 -19.84 14.81
C ASN A 268 -16.63 -20.68 13.71
N ARG A 269 -17.76 -20.22 13.17
CA ARG A 269 -18.43 -20.91 12.06
C ARG A 269 -17.58 -20.96 10.79
N VAL A 270 -16.92 -19.85 10.47
CA VAL A 270 -15.97 -19.79 9.33
C VAL A 270 -14.80 -20.72 9.56
N ALA A 271 -14.16 -20.64 10.74
CA ALA A 271 -12.99 -21.43 11.10
C ALA A 271 -13.27 -22.94 11.11
N ILE A 272 -14.41 -23.38 11.67
CA ILE A 272 -14.83 -24.80 11.67
C ILE A 272 -15.00 -25.31 10.23
N ARG A 273 -15.64 -24.53 9.36
CA ARG A 273 -15.80 -24.91 7.95
C ARG A 273 -14.47 -24.88 7.18
N GLN A 274 -13.62 -23.92 7.48
CA GLN A 274 -12.27 -23.88 6.90
C GLN A 274 -11.44 -25.07 7.36
N ALA A 275 -11.51 -25.42 8.65
CA ALA A 275 -10.86 -26.61 9.21
C ALA A 275 -11.40 -27.91 8.59
N SER A 276 -12.71 -27.98 8.27
CA SER A 276 -13.30 -29.17 7.63
C SER A 276 -12.86 -29.36 6.16
N ALA A 277 -12.37 -28.32 5.49
CA ALA A 277 -11.96 -28.43 4.09
C ALA A 277 -10.79 -29.39 3.89
N HIS A 278 -9.82 -29.44 4.82
CA HIS A 278 -8.68 -30.34 4.73
C HIS A 278 -9.10 -31.80 4.95
N PRO A 279 -9.80 -32.20 6.03
CA PRO A 279 -10.27 -33.58 6.23
C PRO A 279 -11.18 -34.07 5.10
N VAL A 280 -12.10 -33.26 4.60
CA VAL A 280 -12.95 -33.64 3.46
C VAL A 280 -12.13 -33.86 2.20
N SER A 281 -11.15 -33.00 1.93
CA SER A 281 -10.24 -33.19 0.80
C SER A 281 -9.40 -34.44 0.93
N GLU A 282 -8.95 -34.76 2.15
CA GLU A 282 -8.17 -35.95 2.45
C GLU A 282 -9.02 -37.22 2.28
N LEU A 283 -10.25 -37.20 2.80
CA LEU A 283 -11.20 -38.29 2.60
C LEU A 283 -11.47 -38.55 1.11
N LEU A 284 -11.78 -37.50 0.34
CA LEU A 284 -12.00 -37.62 -1.10
C LEU A 284 -10.76 -38.13 -1.83
N GLY A 285 -9.58 -37.68 -1.45
CA GLY A 285 -8.30 -38.16 -1.97
C GLY A 285 -8.09 -39.63 -1.65
N SER A 286 -8.36 -40.08 -0.41
CA SER A 286 -8.25 -41.47 0.01
C SER A 286 -9.26 -42.39 -0.70
N VAL A 287 -10.50 -41.91 -0.88
CA VAL A 287 -11.51 -42.63 -1.68
C VAL A 287 -11.05 -42.79 -3.13
N MET A 288 -10.49 -41.72 -3.73
CA MET A 288 -9.94 -41.81 -5.08
C MET A 288 -8.80 -42.83 -5.17
N ILE A 289 -7.87 -42.78 -4.21
CA ILE A 289 -6.76 -43.74 -4.13
C ILE A 289 -7.31 -45.17 -4.00
N ALA A 290 -8.30 -45.39 -3.16
CA ALA A 290 -8.92 -46.71 -2.99
C ALA A 290 -9.59 -47.21 -4.27
N ILE A 291 -10.31 -46.33 -4.99
CA ILE A 291 -10.93 -46.68 -6.28
C ILE A 291 -9.88 -47.03 -7.33
N VAL A 292 -8.80 -46.21 -7.43
CA VAL A 292 -7.70 -46.49 -8.37
C VAL A 292 -6.92 -47.74 -7.98
N LEU A 293 -6.75 -47.97 -6.67
CA LEU A 293 -6.12 -49.20 -6.15
C LEU A 293 -6.94 -50.44 -6.49
N TRP A 294 -8.26 -50.38 -6.34
CA TRP A 294 -9.16 -51.47 -6.72
C TRP A 294 -9.10 -51.74 -8.23
N PHE A 295 -9.26 -50.71 -9.06
CA PHE A 295 -9.23 -50.88 -10.51
C PHE A 295 -7.85 -51.31 -11.01
N GLY A 296 -6.77 -50.69 -10.51
CA GLY A 296 -5.40 -51.07 -10.85
C GLY A 296 -5.06 -52.49 -10.36
N GLY A 297 -5.57 -52.88 -9.19
CA GLY A 297 -5.44 -54.26 -8.68
C GLY A 297 -6.10 -55.30 -9.61
N THR A 298 -7.27 -54.96 -10.17
CA THR A 298 -7.91 -55.88 -11.16
C THR A 298 -7.10 -56.01 -12.45
N LEU A 299 -6.40 -54.91 -12.86
CA LEU A 299 -5.52 -54.97 -14.04
C LEU A 299 -4.21 -55.76 -13.77
N ILE A 300 -3.71 -55.76 -12.53
CA ILE A 300 -2.50 -56.51 -12.14
C ILE A 300 -2.80 -57.99 -11.96
N LEU A 301 -3.95 -58.32 -11.36
CA LEU A 301 -4.37 -59.69 -11.06
C LEU A 301 -5.02 -60.39 -12.26
N GLY A 302 -5.30 -59.68 -13.36
CA GLY A 302 -5.84 -60.25 -14.58
C GLY A 302 -4.81 -61.06 -15.38
N GLU A 303 -5.29 -61.92 -16.29
CA GLU A 303 -4.44 -62.82 -17.10
C GLU A 303 -3.44 -62.06 -18.04
N HIS A 304 -3.71 -60.79 -18.33
CA HIS A 304 -2.81 -59.88 -19.08
C HIS A 304 -2.50 -58.66 -18.23
N SER A 305 -1.50 -58.78 -17.35
CA SER A 305 -1.08 -57.65 -16.53
C SER A 305 -0.48 -56.50 -17.38
N VAL A 306 -1.16 -55.36 -17.40
CA VAL A 306 -0.74 -54.15 -18.15
C VAL A 306 0.37 -53.38 -17.41
N ILE A 307 0.48 -53.57 -16.08
CA ILE A 307 1.45 -52.88 -15.23
C ILE A 307 1.88 -53.82 -14.09
N ASP A 308 3.19 -53.84 -13.78
CA ASP A 308 3.72 -54.61 -12.64
C ASP A 308 3.50 -53.88 -11.30
N ALA A 309 3.49 -54.60 -10.18
CA ALA A 309 3.19 -54.07 -8.87
C ALA A 309 4.11 -52.93 -8.42
N PRO A 310 5.44 -52.96 -8.60
CA PRO A 310 6.35 -51.83 -8.32
C PRO A 310 6.05 -50.58 -9.13
N SER A 311 5.77 -50.73 -10.44
CA SER A 311 5.38 -49.62 -11.31
C SER A 311 4.03 -49.03 -10.90
N PHE A 312 3.09 -49.83 -10.49
CA PHE A 312 1.81 -49.37 -9.94
C PHE A 312 1.98 -48.56 -8.65
N MET A 313 2.87 -48.98 -7.74
CA MET A 313 3.18 -48.20 -6.54
C MET A 313 3.80 -46.83 -6.88
N ALA A 314 4.72 -46.78 -7.86
CA ALA A 314 5.28 -45.52 -8.37
C ALA A 314 4.19 -44.66 -9.04
N TYR A 315 3.28 -45.27 -9.82
CA TYR A 315 2.12 -44.59 -10.39
C TYR A 315 1.27 -43.90 -9.31
N MET A 316 0.94 -44.64 -8.22
CA MET A 316 0.18 -44.09 -7.10
C MET A 316 0.87 -42.91 -6.42
N ALA A 317 2.20 -42.96 -6.25
CA ALA A 317 2.97 -41.89 -5.66
C ALA A 317 2.98 -40.62 -6.55
N ILE A 318 3.09 -40.77 -7.87
CA ILE A 318 3.00 -39.66 -8.83
C ILE A 318 1.57 -39.09 -8.86
N LEU A 319 0.54 -39.98 -8.87
CA LEU A 319 -0.87 -39.58 -8.82
C LEU A 319 -1.17 -38.75 -7.57
N TYR A 320 -0.66 -39.17 -6.40
CA TYR A 320 -0.80 -38.39 -5.16
C TYR A 320 -0.17 -37.01 -5.28
N SER A 321 0.99 -36.91 -5.96
CA SER A 321 1.71 -35.64 -6.13
C SER A 321 0.97 -34.62 -7.00
N ILE A 322 0.02 -35.06 -7.86
CA ILE A 322 -0.76 -34.15 -8.72
C ILE A 322 -1.88 -33.44 -7.94
N ILE A 323 -2.29 -33.97 -6.79
CA ILE A 323 -3.39 -33.43 -5.98
C ILE A 323 -3.07 -31.99 -5.52
N GLN A 324 -1.83 -31.73 -5.09
CA GLN A 324 -1.44 -30.42 -4.57
C GLN A 324 -1.50 -29.31 -5.63
N PRO A 325 -0.91 -29.45 -6.82
CA PRO A 325 -1.07 -28.47 -7.91
C PRO A 325 -2.52 -28.17 -8.27
N ILE A 326 -3.41 -29.18 -8.26
CA ILE A 326 -4.85 -28.99 -8.53
C ILE A 326 -5.52 -28.17 -7.43
N LYS A 327 -5.18 -28.42 -6.15
CA LYS A 327 -5.67 -27.61 -5.02
C LYS A 327 -5.21 -26.15 -5.13
N ASP A 328 -3.96 -25.94 -5.50
CA ASP A 328 -3.38 -24.59 -5.61
C ASP A 328 -3.99 -23.79 -6.77
N LEU A 329 -4.36 -24.45 -7.89
CA LEU A 329 -5.16 -23.85 -8.96
C LEU A 329 -6.49 -23.30 -8.44
N SER A 330 -7.18 -24.07 -7.61
CA SER A 330 -8.46 -23.67 -7.03
C SER A 330 -8.31 -22.46 -6.09
N ARG A 331 -7.25 -22.41 -5.27
CA ARG A 331 -6.95 -21.28 -4.38
C ARG A 331 -6.68 -20.00 -5.15
N ALA A 332 -5.89 -20.07 -6.21
CA ALA A 332 -5.54 -18.91 -7.02
C ALA A 332 -6.78 -18.30 -7.70
N ALA A 333 -7.75 -19.11 -8.11
CA ALA A 333 -9.01 -18.63 -8.68
C ALA A 333 -9.81 -17.71 -7.75
N TYR A 334 -9.61 -17.80 -6.43
CA TYR A 334 -10.21 -16.88 -5.45
C TYR A 334 -9.35 -15.65 -5.18
N GLY A 335 -8.02 -15.74 -5.32
CA GLY A 335 -7.10 -14.63 -5.12
C GLY A 335 -7.26 -13.54 -6.17
N ILE A 336 -7.47 -13.91 -7.43
CA ILE A 336 -7.57 -12.97 -8.57
C ILE A 336 -8.66 -11.91 -8.38
N PRO A 337 -9.94 -12.25 -8.09
CA PRO A 337 -10.98 -11.24 -7.89
C PRO A 337 -10.69 -10.29 -6.72
N LYS A 338 -10.04 -10.79 -5.66
CA LYS A 338 -9.68 -9.97 -4.50
C LYS A 338 -8.60 -8.97 -4.86
N GLY A 339 -7.56 -9.41 -5.57
CA GLY A 339 -6.51 -8.51 -6.06
C GLY A 339 -7.03 -7.47 -7.06
N LEU A 340 -7.98 -7.83 -7.94
CA LEU A 340 -8.62 -6.88 -8.84
C LEU A 340 -9.40 -5.80 -8.08
N ALA A 341 -10.20 -6.18 -7.09
CA ALA A 341 -10.93 -5.22 -6.25
C ALA A 341 -9.99 -4.28 -5.46
N SER A 342 -8.85 -4.80 -4.97
CA SER A 342 -7.83 -3.96 -4.33
C SER A 342 -7.15 -3.03 -5.33
N MET A 343 -6.88 -3.50 -6.55
CA MET A 343 -6.30 -2.65 -7.61
C MET A 343 -7.27 -1.55 -8.06
N GLU A 344 -8.56 -1.83 -8.14
CA GLU A 344 -9.59 -0.84 -8.43
C GLU A 344 -9.58 0.30 -7.40
N ARG A 345 -9.45 -0.03 -6.10
CA ARG A 345 -9.31 0.99 -5.05
C ARG A 345 -8.00 1.78 -5.13
N ILE A 346 -6.90 1.14 -5.52
CA ILE A 346 -5.62 1.81 -5.77
C ILE A 346 -5.73 2.74 -6.96
N ASN A 347 -6.41 2.31 -8.03
CA ASN A 347 -6.60 3.11 -9.24
C ASN A 347 -7.38 4.41 -8.98
N VAL A 348 -8.26 4.46 -8.00
CA VAL A 348 -8.90 5.72 -7.58
C VAL A 348 -7.86 6.80 -7.25
N ILE A 349 -6.71 6.40 -6.67
CA ILE A 349 -5.62 7.34 -6.40
C ILE A 349 -4.79 7.58 -7.67
N LEU A 350 -4.40 6.51 -8.38
CA LEU A 350 -3.49 6.60 -9.53
C LEU A 350 -4.09 7.34 -10.71
N ASP A 351 -5.40 7.17 -10.93
CA ASP A 351 -6.14 7.78 -12.03
C ASP A 351 -6.77 9.13 -11.65
N ALA A 352 -6.64 9.56 -10.37
CA ALA A 352 -7.13 10.85 -9.93
C ALA A 352 -6.48 11.98 -10.74
N GLU A 353 -7.30 12.88 -11.25
CA GLU A 353 -6.83 14.02 -12.04
C GLU A 353 -6.29 15.12 -11.12
N ASN A 354 -5.21 15.76 -11.52
CA ASN A 354 -4.75 16.98 -10.90
C ASN A 354 -5.49 18.15 -11.54
N ASN A 355 -6.50 18.67 -10.85
CA ASN A 355 -7.30 19.81 -11.33
C ASN A 355 -6.50 21.11 -11.40
N ILE A 356 -5.29 21.16 -10.77
CA ILE A 356 -4.36 22.28 -10.85
C ILE A 356 -3.31 21.96 -11.91
N ALA A 357 -3.66 22.19 -13.17
CA ALA A 357 -2.77 21.90 -14.29
C ALA A 357 -1.61 22.92 -14.33
N GLU A 358 -0.39 22.40 -14.50
CA GLU A 358 0.75 23.26 -14.84
C GLU A 358 0.59 23.79 -16.25
N PRO A 359 0.87 25.08 -16.51
CA PRO A 359 0.80 25.62 -17.86
C PRO A 359 1.87 24.99 -18.76
N ALA A 360 1.54 24.74 -20.02
CA ALA A 360 2.47 24.14 -20.99
C ALA A 360 3.69 25.04 -21.25
N GLU A 361 3.48 26.36 -21.25
CA GLU A 361 4.52 27.39 -21.39
C GLU A 361 4.38 28.36 -20.21
N PRO A 362 5.00 28.07 -19.06
CA PRO A 362 4.86 28.91 -17.88
C PRO A 362 5.53 30.28 -18.07
N ARG A 363 4.82 31.33 -17.72
CA ARG A 363 5.42 32.67 -17.60
C ARG A 363 6.34 32.70 -16.41
N SER A 364 7.51 33.33 -16.57
CA SER A 364 8.47 33.52 -15.47
C SER A 364 7.96 34.57 -14.48
N LEU A 365 7.93 34.19 -13.19
CA LEU A 365 7.63 35.08 -12.08
C LEU A 365 8.70 34.90 -11.02
N SER A 366 9.85 35.59 -11.21
CA SER A 366 11.03 35.43 -10.35
C SER A 366 11.08 36.43 -9.18
N SER A 367 10.27 37.51 -9.24
CA SER A 367 10.20 38.55 -8.20
C SER A 367 8.76 39.05 -8.03
N PHE A 368 8.52 39.76 -6.94
CA PHE A 368 7.25 40.42 -6.68
C PHE A 368 7.51 41.92 -6.53
N GLU A 369 6.95 42.78 -7.43
CA GLU A 369 7.32 44.18 -7.53
C GLU A 369 6.16 45.16 -7.35
N GLN A 370 4.90 44.78 -7.62
CA GLN A 370 3.78 45.71 -7.65
C GLN A 370 2.64 45.36 -6.70
N SER A 371 1.85 44.34 -7.04
CA SER A 371 0.63 44.01 -6.31
C SER A 371 0.14 42.57 -6.51
N ILE A 372 -0.69 42.11 -5.58
CA ILE A 372 -1.56 40.96 -5.73
C ILE A 372 -2.97 41.49 -6.01
N GLU A 373 -3.61 41.04 -7.09
CA GLU A 373 -4.95 41.48 -7.47
C GLU A 373 -5.90 40.30 -7.58
N LEU A 374 -7.00 40.33 -6.86
CA LEU A 374 -8.14 39.43 -7.03
C LEU A 374 -9.20 40.21 -7.83
N ARG A 375 -9.65 39.65 -8.95
CA ARG A 375 -10.64 40.25 -9.84
C ARG A 375 -11.86 39.37 -9.94
N ASN A 376 -12.97 39.77 -9.32
CA ASN A 376 -14.26 39.09 -9.33
C ASN A 376 -14.17 37.61 -8.98
N VAL A 377 -13.37 37.26 -7.96
CA VAL A 377 -13.06 35.89 -7.58
C VAL A 377 -14.26 35.25 -6.90
N SER A 378 -14.79 34.18 -7.50
CA SER A 378 -15.75 33.27 -6.88
C SER A 378 -15.15 31.89 -6.74
N PHE A 379 -15.54 31.17 -5.69
CA PHE A 379 -15.02 29.84 -5.43
C PHE A 379 -16.05 28.92 -4.78
N SER A 380 -16.13 27.69 -5.31
CA SER A 380 -16.92 26.57 -4.76
C SER A 380 -16.02 25.37 -4.56
N TYR A 381 -16.13 24.71 -3.40
CA TYR A 381 -15.56 23.37 -3.25
C TYR A 381 -16.35 22.37 -4.09
N GLU A 382 -15.76 21.21 -4.38
CA GLU A 382 -16.40 20.14 -5.20
C GLU A 382 -17.78 19.69 -4.65
N SER A 383 -18.09 19.95 -3.37
CA SER A 383 -19.41 19.76 -2.78
C SER A 383 -20.50 20.65 -3.38
N GLY A 384 -20.16 21.55 -4.30
CA GLY A 384 -21.09 22.46 -4.97
C GLY A 384 -21.53 23.66 -4.10
N ARG A 385 -21.02 23.79 -2.86
CA ARG A 385 -21.31 24.94 -2.02
C ARG A 385 -20.35 26.08 -2.35
N GLU A 386 -20.90 27.18 -2.87
CA GLU A 386 -20.14 28.40 -3.11
C GLU A 386 -19.76 29.05 -1.77
N VAL A 387 -18.46 29.39 -1.64
CA VAL A 387 -17.86 29.93 -0.40
C VAL A 387 -17.37 31.35 -0.57
N LEU A 388 -16.96 31.73 -1.79
CA LEU A 388 -16.56 33.09 -2.12
C LEU A 388 -17.40 33.59 -3.28
N HIS A 389 -17.88 34.83 -3.17
CA HIS A 389 -18.81 35.45 -4.11
C HIS A 389 -18.27 36.81 -4.58
N ASP A 390 -17.77 36.87 -5.81
CA ASP A 390 -17.36 38.12 -6.49
C ASP A 390 -16.39 39.00 -5.66
N VAL A 391 -15.34 38.38 -5.13
CA VAL A 391 -14.35 39.06 -4.29
C VAL A 391 -13.32 39.79 -5.15
N SER A 392 -13.26 41.11 -5.01
CA SER A 392 -12.27 41.97 -5.67
C SER A 392 -11.45 42.71 -4.64
N LEU A 393 -10.09 42.55 -4.72
CA LEU A 393 -9.15 43.10 -3.75
C LEU A 393 -7.80 43.36 -4.42
N THR A 394 -7.18 44.49 -4.17
CA THR A 394 -5.81 44.79 -4.59
C THR A 394 -4.93 44.99 -3.36
N ILE A 395 -3.82 44.26 -3.28
CA ILE A 395 -2.84 44.28 -2.19
C ILE A 395 -1.52 44.80 -2.76
N PRO A 396 -1.15 46.09 -2.54
CA PRO A 396 0.11 46.64 -3.00
C PRO A 396 1.32 46.03 -2.28
N LYS A 397 2.48 45.98 -2.97
CA LYS A 397 3.75 45.56 -2.36
C LYS A 397 4.06 46.34 -1.07
N GLY A 398 4.51 45.61 -0.05
CA GLY A 398 4.91 46.18 1.25
C GLY A 398 3.75 46.54 2.18
N ARG A 399 2.50 46.23 1.81
CA ARG A 399 1.34 46.47 2.67
C ARG A 399 1.04 45.25 3.55
N ASN A 400 0.55 45.54 4.76
CA ASN A 400 0.06 44.55 5.70
C ASN A 400 -1.46 44.61 5.73
N ILE A 401 -2.10 43.56 5.24
CA ILE A 401 -3.56 43.41 5.17
C ILE A 401 -4.04 42.42 6.22
N ALA A 402 -5.03 42.81 7.03
CA ALA A 402 -5.70 41.93 7.97
C ALA A 402 -7.08 41.53 7.44
N ILE A 403 -7.35 40.22 7.34
CA ILE A 403 -8.64 39.70 6.98
C ILE A 403 -9.37 39.26 8.26
N VAL A 404 -10.55 39.86 8.52
CA VAL A 404 -11.38 39.58 9.69
C VAL A 404 -12.79 39.16 9.28
N GLY A 405 -13.49 38.44 10.15
CA GLY A 405 -14.87 38.01 9.90
C GLY A 405 -15.25 36.81 10.79
N ALA A 406 -16.50 36.44 10.83
CA ALA A 406 -16.99 35.32 11.58
C ALA A 406 -16.37 33.99 11.11
N SER A 407 -16.46 32.93 11.92
CA SER A 407 -16.08 31.59 11.49
C SER A 407 -16.93 31.17 10.29
N GLY A 408 -16.31 30.59 9.25
CA GLY A 408 -17.01 30.23 8.01
C GLY A 408 -17.26 31.38 7.02
N ALA A 409 -16.75 32.60 7.27
CA ALA A 409 -16.90 33.74 6.36
C ALA A 409 -16.07 33.64 5.05
N GLY A 410 -15.27 32.57 4.87
CA GLY A 410 -14.45 32.36 3.66
C GLY A 410 -13.00 32.85 3.76
N LYS A 411 -12.53 33.30 4.92
CA LYS A 411 -11.18 33.87 5.12
C LYS A 411 -10.05 32.93 4.70
N SER A 412 -10.02 31.72 5.24
CA SER A 412 -8.97 30.71 4.93
C SER A 412 -9.06 30.29 3.46
N THR A 413 -10.27 30.13 2.93
CA THR A 413 -10.49 29.82 1.51
C THR A 413 -9.90 30.89 0.59
N LEU A 414 -10.11 32.19 0.92
CA LEU A 414 -9.56 33.29 0.14
C LEU A 414 -8.03 33.27 0.12
N VAL A 415 -7.44 33.00 1.27
CA VAL A 415 -5.98 32.98 1.45
C VAL A 415 -5.36 31.75 0.77
N ASP A 416 -6.04 30.60 0.78
CA ASP A 416 -5.57 29.36 0.13
C ASP A 416 -5.57 29.43 -1.40
N LEU A 417 -6.35 30.33 -2.00
CA LEU A 417 -6.34 30.57 -3.45
C LEU A 417 -5.07 31.26 -3.93
N ILE A 418 -4.43 32.11 -3.10
CA ILE A 418 -3.25 32.90 -3.50
C ILE A 418 -2.03 32.01 -3.81
N PRO A 419 -1.66 30.99 -2.98
CA PRO A 419 -0.61 30.02 -3.32
C PRO A 419 -1.07 28.95 -4.32
N ARG A 420 -2.27 29.13 -4.89
CA ARG A 420 -2.86 28.21 -5.84
C ARG A 420 -2.94 26.77 -5.28
N PHE A 421 -3.48 26.64 -4.04
CA PHE A 421 -3.89 25.33 -3.53
C PHE A 421 -5.20 24.86 -4.15
N TYR A 422 -5.99 25.81 -4.64
CA TYR A 422 -7.19 25.67 -5.45
C TYR A 422 -7.19 26.72 -6.54
N ASP A 423 -7.80 26.44 -7.68
CA ASP A 423 -8.08 27.44 -8.70
C ASP A 423 -9.46 28.09 -8.43
N PRO A 424 -9.64 29.40 -8.66
CA PRO A 424 -10.95 30.03 -8.54
C PRO A 424 -11.95 29.42 -9.54
N THR A 425 -13.21 29.32 -9.13
CA THR A 425 -14.29 28.84 -10.01
C THR A 425 -14.61 29.87 -11.08
N ASP A 426 -14.59 31.15 -10.72
CA ASP A 426 -14.72 32.28 -11.64
C ASP A 426 -13.80 33.43 -11.21
N GLY A 427 -13.50 34.34 -12.13
CA GLY A 427 -12.57 35.43 -11.91
C GLY A 427 -11.09 35.03 -12.07
N SER A 428 -10.19 35.88 -11.60
CA SER A 428 -8.74 35.68 -11.73
C SER A 428 -7.98 36.27 -10.55
N ILE A 429 -6.81 35.67 -10.26
CA ILE A 429 -5.85 36.16 -9.28
C ILE A 429 -4.56 36.47 -10.03
N LEU A 430 -4.08 37.70 -9.90
CA LEU A 430 -2.89 38.15 -10.58
C LEU A 430 -1.82 38.56 -9.57
N ILE A 431 -0.57 38.27 -9.89
CA ILE A 431 0.61 38.79 -9.21
C ILE A 431 1.39 39.62 -10.24
N ASP A 432 1.60 40.90 -9.96
CA ASP A 432 2.25 41.85 -10.87
C ASP A 432 1.61 41.86 -12.28
N GLY A 433 0.27 41.71 -12.34
CA GLY A 433 -0.50 41.67 -13.58
C GLY A 433 -0.47 40.34 -14.35
N VAL A 434 0.23 39.32 -13.84
CA VAL A 434 0.27 37.97 -14.42
C VAL A 434 -0.70 37.04 -13.67
N ASP A 435 -1.58 36.35 -14.40
CA ASP A 435 -2.50 35.37 -13.80
C ASP A 435 -1.70 34.19 -13.21
N ILE A 436 -1.98 33.85 -11.97
CA ILE A 436 -1.29 32.73 -11.27
C ILE A 436 -1.44 31.39 -12.00
N ARG A 437 -2.46 31.22 -12.85
CA ARG A 437 -2.67 30.02 -13.68
C ARG A 437 -1.68 29.91 -14.84
N GLU A 438 -1.06 31.04 -15.23
CA GLU A 438 -0.05 31.09 -16.31
C GLU A 438 1.39 30.91 -15.77
N VAL A 439 1.57 30.85 -14.45
CA VAL A 439 2.86 30.69 -13.77
C VAL A 439 3.02 29.26 -13.26
N SER A 440 4.26 28.73 -13.24
CA SER A 440 4.50 27.43 -12.60
C SER A 440 4.17 27.49 -11.10
N THR A 441 3.56 26.44 -10.54
CA THR A 441 3.26 26.41 -9.10
C THR A 441 4.53 26.50 -8.27
N ARG A 442 5.67 26.04 -8.79
CA ARG A 442 6.99 26.15 -8.15
C ARG A 442 7.42 27.62 -8.01
N ASP A 443 7.38 28.41 -9.09
CA ASP A 443 7.80 29.80 -9.08
C ASP A 443 6.84 30.65 -8.23
N LEU A 444 5.54 30.43 -8.37
CA LEU A 444 4.52 31.09 -7.56
C LEU A 444 4.76 30.85 -6.05
N ARG A 445 4.89 29.58 -5.64
CA ARG A 445 5.07 29.22 -4.23
C ARG A 445 6.45 29.57 -3.68
N ALA A 446 7.46 29.75 -4.54
CA ALA A 446 8.75 30.27 -4.11
C ALA A 446 8.63 31.69 -3.55
N LEU A 447 7.74 32.53 -4.10
CA LEU A 447 7.49 33.90 -3.65
C LEU A 447 6.64 33.97 -2.37
N ILE A 448 6.00 32.90 -1.93
CA ILE A 448 5.02 32.92 -0.85
C ILE A 448 5.54 32.09 0.34
N GLY A 449 5.46 32.63 1.54
CA GLY A 449 5.71 31.94 2.80
C GLY A 449 4.44 31.85 3.61
N ASN A 450 4.16 30.66 4.17
CA ASN A 450 2.99 30.41 5.01
C ASN A 450 3.43 30.13 6.46
N VAL A 451 2.74 30.76 7.42
CA VAL A 451 2.82 30.45 8.85
C VAL A 451 1.40 30.10 9.31
N ASN A 452 1.17 28.84 9.58
CA ASN A 452 -0.15 28.32 9.94
C ASN A 452 -0.41 28.45 11.44
N GLN A 453 -1.68 28.42 11.83
CA GLN A 453 -2.15 28.42 13.21
C GLN A 453 -1.57 27.22 14.00
N ASP A 454 -1.68 26.02 13.46
CA ASP A 454 -1.05 24.82 14.00
C ASP A 454 0.22 24.51 13.20
N PRO A 455 1.42 24.75 13.76
CA PRO A 455 2.66 24.52 13.05
C PRO A 455 2.89 23.03 12.81
N ILE A 456 2.98 22.64 11.54
CA ILE A 456 3.27 21.27 11.15
C ILE A 456 4.79 21.10 11.11
N LEU A 457 5.29 20.25 12.01
CA LEU A 457 6.69 19.84 12.08
C LEU A 457 6.80 18.35 11.75
N PHE A 458 7.89 17.99 11.09
CA PHE A 458 8.17 16.61 10.70
C PHE A 458 9.00 15.92 11.78
N ASN A 459 8.88 14.60 11.87
CA ASN A 459 9.69 13.77 12.74
C ASN A 459 11.13 13.73 12.20
N ASP A 460 11.88 14.77 12.50
CA ASP A 460 13.24 15.02 12.02
C ASP A 460 13.94 15.94 13.01
N THR A 461 15.20 16.30 12.73
CA THR A 461 15.96 17.25 13.55
C THR A 461 15.36 18.67 13.50
N ILE A 462 15.69 19.49 14.50
CA ILE A 462 15.32 20.92 14.49
C ILE A 462 15.94 21.61 13.28
N PHE A 463 17.18 21.28 12.95
CA PHE A 463 17.86 21.80 11.76
C PHE A 463 17.05 21.54 10.50
N ASN A 464 16.69 20.29 10.22
CA ASN A 464 15.94 19.92 9.04
C ASN A 464 14.52 20.52 9.01
N ASN A 465 13.90 20.70 10.16
CA ASN A 465 12.62 21.38 10.25
C ASN A 465 12.70 22.88 9.92
N ILE A 466 13.76 23.58 10.31
CA ILE A 466 13.98 24.98 9.95
C ILE A 466 14.40 25.10 8.48
N ALA A 467 15.31 24.24 8.02
CA ALA A 467 15.82 24.22 6.66
C ALA A 467 14.80 23.69 5.62
N PHE A 468 13.63 23.24 6.08
CA PHE A 468 12.62 22.63 5.22
C PHE A 468 12.22 23.54 4.05
N GLY A 469 12.47 23.09 2.82
CA GLY A 469 12.17 23.86 1.60
C GLY A 469 13.27 24.84 1.15
N VAL A 470 14.44 24.84 1.81
CA VAL A 470 15.64 25.59 1.38
C VAL A 470 16.79 24.61 1.17
N GLU A 471 17.07 24.27 -0.09
CA GLU A 471 18.16 23.36 -0.45
C GLU A 471 19.53 23.98 -0.12
N GLY A 472 20.41 23.19 0.51
CA GLY A 472 21.77 23.63 0.81
C GLY A 472 21.90 24.67 1.93
N ALA A 473 20.89 24.84 2.77
CA ALA A 473 20.94 25.74 3.93
C ALA A 473 22.12 25.38 4.86
N THR A 474 22.94 26.39 5.21
CA THR A 474 24.05 26.18 6.14
C THR A 474 23.61 26.30 7.60
N MET A 475 24.40 25.75 8.52
CA MET A 475 24.14 25.87 9.97
C MET A 475 24.07 27.35 10.39
N GLU A 476 24.96 28.21 9.85
CA GLU A 476 24.99 29.63 10.16
C GLU A 476 23.68 30.33 9.76
N GLN A 477 23.12 29.99 8.60
CA GLN A 477 21.86 30.56 8.12
C GLN A 477 20.69 30.08 9.00
N VAL A 478 20.66 28.81 9.37
CA VAL A 478 19.64 28.25 10.25
C VAL A 478 19.70 28.84 11.63
N VAL A 479 20.90 29.02 12.21
CA VAL A 479 21.12 29.68 13.50
C VAL A 479 20.68 31.13 13.44
N ALA A 480 21.00 31.87 12.38
CA ALA A 480 20.59 33.26 12.20
C ALA A 480 19.05 33.39 12.17
N ALA A 481 18.37 32.52 11.39
CA ALA A 481 16.92 32.50 11.33
C ALA A 481 16.29 32.13 12.69
N ALA A 482 16.86 31.15 13.40
CA ALA A 482 16.40 30.75 14.73
C ALA A 482 16.56 31.86 15.79
N LYS A 483 17.63 32.65 15.72
CA LYS A 483 17.83 33.83 16.60
C LYS A 483 16.76 34.89 16.38
N ILE A 484 16.47 35.20 15.14
CA ILE A 484 15.42 36.16 14.78
C ILE A 484 14.04 35.67 15.24
N ALA A 485 13.80 34.39 15.13
CA ALA A 485 12.56 33.76 15.59
C ALA A 485 12.48 33.55 17.11
N ASN A 486 13.44 34.02 17.90
CA ASN A 486 13.56 33.77 19.34
C ASN A 486 13.57 32.26 19.69
N ALA A 487 14.10 31.44 18.78
CA ALA A 487 14.13 29.98 18.94
C ALA A 487 15.50 29.45 19.40
N HIS A 488 16.59 30.19 19.17
CA HIS A 488 17.96 29.73 19.39
C HIS A 488 18.21 29.27 20.83
N ASP A 489 17.78 30.03 21.82
CA ASP A 489 18.10 29.77 23.23
C ASP A 489 17.54 28.45 23.72
N PHE A 490 16.26 28.15 23.45
CA PHE A 490 15.70 26.85 23.81
C PHE A 490 16.25 25.68 22.98
N ILE A 491 16.76 25.95 21.77
CA ILE A 491 17.37 24.91 20.94
C ILE A 491 18.72 24.46 21.52
N ILE A 492 19.57 25.41 21.92
CA ILE A 492 20.89 25.10 22.50
C ILE A 492 20.79 24.44 23.89
N GLU A 493 19.68 24.61 24.60
CA GLU A 493 19.38 23.91 25.86
C GLU A 493 19.06 22.43 25.66
N LYS A 494 18.76 21.99 24.44
CA LYS A 494 18.51 20.59 24.13
C LYS A 494 19.83 19.81 24.09
N PRO A 495 19.86 18.52 24.48
CA PRO A 495 21.09 17.73 24.55
C PRO A 495 21.91 17.69 23.25
N GLU A 496 21.23 17.67 22.11
CA GLU A 496 21.86 17.61 20.77
C GLU A 496 21.70 18.95 20.00
N GLY A 497 21.21 20.02 20.66
CA GLY A 497 21.01 21.31 20.05
C GLY A 497 20.14 21.24 18.78
N TYR A 498 20.65 21.72 17.65
CA TYR A 498 19.97 21.70 16.36
C TYR A 498 19.78 20.30 15.77
N ASP A 499 20.57 19.32 16.17
CA ASP A 499 20.46 17.93 15.73
C ASP A 499 19.43 17.13 16.55
N THR A 500 18.81 17.75 17.56
CA THR A 500 17.75 17.13 18.36
C THR A 500 16.56 16.75 17.48
N ASN A 501 16.19 15.47 17.48
CA ASN A 501 14.96 14.99 16.87
C ASN A 501 13.76 15.37 17.75
N ILE A 502 12.73 15.96 17.16
CA ILE A 502 11.57 16.52 17.87
C ILE A 502 10.37 15.58 17.97
N GLY A 503 10.49 14.36 17.42
CA GLY A 503 9.41 13.37 17.39
C GLY A 503 8.28 13.71 16.42
N ASP A 504 7.26 12.85 16.42
CA ASP A 504 6.11 13.03 15.53
C ASP A 504 5.38 14.34 15.84
N ARG A 505 5.19 15.18 14.80
CA ARG A 505 4.57 16.51 14.89
C ARG A 505 5.19 17.43 15.96
N GLY A 506 6.45 17.20 16.32
CA GLY A 506 7.12 18.01 17.33
C GLY A 506 6.55 17.83 18.74
N VAL A 507 6.10 16.62 19.10
CA VAL A 507 5.49 16.30 20.40
C VAL A 507 6.40 16.64 21.59
N MET A 508 7.72 16.69 21.39
CA MET A 508 8.71 17.03 22.42
C MET A 508 8.87 18.55 22.65
N LEU A 509 8.08 19.36 21.96
CA LEU A 509 8.14 20.82 22.02
C LEU A 509 6.84 21.41 22.55
N SER A 510 6.92 22.54 23.27
CA SER A 510 5.75 23.32 23.64
C SER A 510 5.09 23.96 22.39
N GLY A 511 3.84 24.41 22.50
CA GLY A 511 3.14 25.11 21.42
C GLY A 511 3.93 26.31 20.91
N GLY A 512 4.44 27.16 21.81
CA GLY A 512 5.25 28.32 21.46
C GLY A 512 6.60 27.97 20.83
N GLN A 513 7.24 26.88 21.26
CA GLN A 513 8.48 26.39 20.65
C GLN A 513 8.23 25.90 19.22
N ARG A 514 7.15 25.13 18.97
CA ARG A 514 6.75 24.71 17.61
C ARG A 514 6.51 25.90 16.71
N GLN A 515 5.79 26.91 17.21
CA GLN A 515 5.48 28.12 16.45
C GLN A 515 6.76 28.89 16.06
N ARG A 516 7.70 29.07 17.00
CA ARG A 516 8.99 29.73 16.74
C ARG A 516 9.83 29.00 15.70
N ILE A 517 9.83 27.66 15.67
CA ILE A 517 10.48 26.87 14.60
C ILE A 517 9.79 27.12 13.25
N SER A 518 8.46 27.16 13.20
CA SER A 518 7.72 27.48 11.97
C SER A 518 8.03 28.89 11.45
N ILE A 519 8.16 29.85 12.34
CA ILE A 519 8.56 31.23 11.99
C ILE A 519 10.01 31.23 11.51
N ALA A 520 10.95 30.53 12.16
CA ALA A 520 12.34 30.41 11.72
C ALA A 520 12.43 29.81 10.30
N ARG A 521 11.59 28.82 9.96
CA ARG A 521 11.45 28.28 8.60
C ARG A 521 11.04 29.36 7.59
N ALA A 522 10.06 30.18 7.93
CA ALA A 522 9.61 31.27 7.07
C ALA A 522 10.67 32.39 6.92
N ILE A 523 11.42 32.70 7.99
CA ILE A 523 12.54 33.67 7.96
C ILE A 523 13.66 33.16 7.05
N LEU A 524 14.04 31.88 7.17
CA LEU A 524 15.09 31.28 6.36
C LEU A 524 14.73 31.28 4.87
N LYS A 525 13.49 30.96 4.53
CA LYS A 525 12.97 31.01 3.15
C LYS A 525 12.98 32.40 2.56
N ASN A 526 12.79 33.44 3.39
CA ASN A 526 12.81 34.88 3.03
C ASN A 526 11.89 35.25 1.85
N PRO A 527 10.60 34.89 1.84
CA PRO A 527 9.70 35.17 0.73
C PRO A 527 9.24 36.66 0.74
N PRO A 528 8.97 37.28 -0.43
CA PRO A 528 8.43 38.65 -0.50
C PRO A 528 6.95 38.76 -0.09
N ILE A 529 6.19 37.69 -0.20
CA ILE A 529 4.77 37.58 0.21
C ILE A 529 4.66 36.67 1.40
N LEU A 530 3.93 37.08 2.44
CA LEU A 530 3.73 36.30 3.65
C LEU A 530 2.24 36.10 3.92
N ILE A 531 1.86 34.88 4.19
CA ILE A 531 0.53 34.52 4.60
C ILE A 531 0.59 34.01 6.05
N LEU A 532 -0.19 34.64 6.93
CA LEU A 532 -0.27 34.31 8.35
C LEU A 532 -1.67 33.90 8.72
N ASP A 533 -1.84 32.68 9.25
CA ASP A 533 -3.10 32.20 9.80
C ASP A 533 -2.97 32.07 11.32
N GLU A 534 -3.54 33.02 12.08
CA GLU A 534 -3.66 33.08 13.55
C GLU A 534 -2.46 32.50 14.35
N ALA A 535 -1.25 32.93 14.05
CA ALA A 535 -0.01 32.29 14.53
C ALA A 535 0.24 32.36 16.07
N THR A 536 -0.70 32.87 16.89
CA THR A 536 -0.49 33.08 18.34
C THR A 536 -1.59 32.46 19.23
N ALA A 537 -2.49 31.64 18.70
CA ALA A 537 -3.55 31.02 19.48
C ALA A 537 -3.00 30.03 20.53
N SER A 538 -3.57 30.06 21.75
CA SER A 538 -3.31 29.07 22.83
C SER A 538 -1.89 29.08 23.42
N LEU A 539 -1.16 30.19 23.38
CA LEU A 539 0.17 30.34 23.98
C LEU A 539 0.10 31.00 25.38
N ASP A 540 1.06 30.66 26.23
CA ASP A 540 1.31 31.42 27.47
C ASP A 540 1.85 32.83 27.16
N THR A 541 1.68 33.77 28.08
CA THR A 541 1.97 35.20 27.88
C THR A 541 3.42 35.48 27.45
N GLU A 542 4.39 34.74 28.00
CA GLU A 542 5.81 34.90 27.64
C GLU A 542 6.11 34.39 26.24
N SER A 543 5.68 33.16 25.93
CA SER A 543 5.80 32.57 24.60
C SER A 543 5.07 33.38 23.55
N GLU A 544 3.90 33.95 23.88
CA GLU A 544 3.14 34.81 22.99
C GLU A 544 3.93 36.08 22.61
N ARG A 545 4.57 36.73 23.59
CA ARG A 545 5.40 37.91 23.33
C ARG A 545 6.55 37.59 22.40
N MET A 546 7.29 36.48 22.67
CA MET A 546 8.41 36.06 21.83
C MET A 546 7.98 35.74 20.39
N VAL A 547 6.85 35.11 20.23
CA VAL A 547 6.25 34.79 18.90
C VAL A 547 5.82 36.08 18.20
N GLN A 548 5.20 37.04 18.93
CA GLN A 548 4.75 38.30 18.36
C GLN A 548 5.94 39.15 17.88
N ASP A 549 7.01 39.25 18.66
CA ASP A 549 8.22 39.96 18.28
C ASP A 549 8.85 39.37 17.00
N ALA A 550 8.89 38.05 16.89
CA ALA A 550 9.37 37.36 15.70
C ALA A 550 8.46 37.57 14.47
N LEU A 551 7.15 37.59 14.65
CA LEU A 551 6.18 37.91 13.60
C LEU A 551 6.28 39.37 13.15
N ASP A 552 6.39 40.31 14.08
CA ASP A 552 6.54 41.74 13.76
C ASP A 552 7.82 41.99 12.92
N TYR A 553 8.93 41.33 13.27
CA TYR A 553 10.14 41.35 12.44
C TYR A 553 9.90 40.75 11.06
N LEU A 554 9.26 39.59 11.00
CA LEU A 554 8.98 38.87 9.75
C LEU A 554 8.09 39.71 8.81
N MET A 555 7.12 40.46 9.36
CA MET A 555 6.20 41.29 8.60
C MET A 555 6.82 42.63 8.11
N SER A 556 7.80 43.17 8.82
CA SER A 556 8.27 44.58 8.68
C SER A 556 8.79 44.97 7.30
N GLN A 557 9.14 44.03 6.43
CA GLN A 557 9.71 44.31 5.09
C GLN A 557 9.02 43.51 3.97
N ARG A 558 7.82 42.99 4.22
CA ARG A 558 7.13 42.09 3.28
C ARG A 558 5.69 42.52 3.06
N THR A 559 5.12 42.01 1.98
CA THR A 559 3.68 42.12 1.79
C THR A 559 3.02 41.00 2.59
N THR A 560 2.19 41.37 3.55
CA THR A 560 1.61 40.41 4.49
C THR A 560 0.09 40.34 4.36
N ILE A 561 -0.43 39.14 4.33
CA ILE A 561 -1.86 38.85 4.40
C ILE A 561 -2.08 38.01 5.66
N SER A 562 -2.78 38.54 6.64
CA SER A 562 -3.01 37.90 7.91
C SER A 562 -4.51 37.61 8.14
N ILE A 563 -4.85 36.35 8.44
CA ILE A 563 -6.17 36.03 9.02
C ILE A 563 -6.04 36.38 10.51
N ALA A 564 -6.69 37.46 10.90
CA ALA A 564 -6.49 38.00 12.23
C ALA A 564 -7.69 37.69 13.13
N HIS A 565 -7.38 37.00 14.23
CA HIS A 565 -8.30 36.75 15.34
C HIS A 565 -7.94 37.58 16.59
N ARG A 566 -6.81 38.29 16.58
CA ARG A 566 -6.36 39.14 17.70
C ARG A 566 -6.34 40.61 17.34
N LEU A 567 -6.84 41.40 18.26
CA LEU A 567 -6.93 42.83 18.12
C LEU A 567 -5.56 43.51 17.90
N SER A 568 -4.48 43.00 18.51
CA SER A 568 -3.12 43.51 18.34
C SER A 568 -2.63 43.44 16.90
N THR A 569 -2.92 42.36 16.18
CA THR A 569 -2.56 42.19 14.77
C THR A 569 -3.43 43.05 13.87
N VAL A 570 -4.74 43.12 14.15
CA VAL A 570 -5.67 43.94 13.38
C VAL A 570 -5.35 45.43 13.44
N ARG A 571 -5.00 45.94 14.63
CA ARG A 571 -4.69 47.37 14.81
C ARG A 571 -3.44 47.85 14.07
N LYS A 572 -2.47 46.94 13.86
CA LYS A 572 -1.23 47.26 13.16
C LYS A 572 -1.34 47.16 11.63
N ALA A 573 -2.44 46.64 11.11
CA ALA A 573 -2.65 46.49 9.68
C ALA A 573 -2.82 47.83 8.97
N ASP A 574 -2.24 47.98 7.78
CA ASP A 574 -2.42 49.13 6.91
C ASP A 574 -3.86 49.23 6.40
N GLU A 575 -4.49 48.10 6.17
CA GLU A 575 -5.89 47.99 5.76
C GLU A 575 -6.51 46.71 6.34
N ILE A 576 -7.75 46.77 6.77
CA ILE A 576 -8.54 45.69 7.28
C ILE A 576 -9.64 45.36 6.26
N ILE A 577 -9.72 44.09 5.88
CA ILE A 577 -10.75 43.54 4.99
C ILE A 577 -11.73 42.74 5.85
N VAL A 578 -12.99 43.15 5.87
CA VAL A 578 -14.03 42.52 6.65
C VAL A 578 -14.85 41.61 5.74
N MET A 579 -14.82 40.31 6.03
CA MET A 579 -15.56 39.30 5.28
C MET A 579 -16.80 38.85 6.03
N ASN A 580 -17.90 38.72 5.29
CA ASN A 580 -19.13 38.10 5.77
C ASN A 580 -19.76 37.29 4.63
N GLU A 581 -20.14 36.04 4.89
CA GLU A 581 -20.80 35.15 3.92
C GLU A 581 -20.12 35.15 2.53
N GLY A 582 -18.78 35.04 2.50
CA GLY A 582 -17.99 34.95 1.26
C GLY A 582 -17.81 36.25 0.50
N ARG A 583 -18.22 37.39 1.05
CA ARG A 583 -18.10 38.71 0.43
C ARG A 583 -17.27 39.70 1.28
N ILE A 584 -16.61 40.65 0.66
CA ILE A 584 -16.03 41.79 1.35
C ILE A 584 -17.17 42.79 1.63
N VAL A 585 -17.44 43.02 2.92
CA VAL A 585 -18.53 43.94 3.35
C VAL A 585 -18.03 45.31 3.79
N GLU A 586 -16.82 45.39 4.35
CA GLU A 586 -16.19 46.63 4.78
C GLU A 586 -14.69 46.57 4.52
N ARG A 587 -14.04 47.69 4.26
CA ARG A 587 -12.60 47.83 4.13
C ARG A 587 -12.16 49.21 4.63
N GLY A 588 -10.99 49.29 5.29
CA GLY A 588 -10.44 50.54 5.82
C GLY A 588 -9.50 50.28 6.97
N ARG A 589 -9.09 51.37 7.65
CA ARG A 589 -8.25 51.30 8.85
C ARG A 589 -9.10 51.04 10.10
N HIS A 590 -8.46 50.60 11.17
CA HIS A 590 -9.11 50.31 12.45
C HIS A 590 -10.03 51.45 12.92
N ASP A 591 -9.51 52.67 13.01
CA ASP A 591 -10.25 53.83 13.52
C ASP A 591 -11.42 54.21 12.60
N GLU A 592 -11.24 54.11 11.28
CA GLU A 592 -12.27 54.37 10.28
C GLU A 592 -13.42 53.40 10.41
N LEU A 593 -13.12 52.10 10.53
CA LEU A 593 -14.13 51.04 10.64
C LEU A 593 -14.86 51.05 11.98
N ILE A 594 -14.18 51.43 13.07
CA ILE A 594 -14.83 51.68 14.37
C ILE A 594 -15.81 52.87 14.28
N ALA A 595 -15.40 53.97 13.65
CA ALA A 595 -16.23 55.16 13.46
C ALA A 595 -17.45 54.89 12.56
N LEU A 596 -17.29 54.02 11.55
CA LEU A 596 -18.38 53.58 10.65
C LEU A 596 -19.52 52.89 11.40
N GLY A 597 -19.23 52.24 12.55
CA GLY A 597 -20.25 51.58 13.36
C GLY A 597 -20.88 50.31 12.73
N GLY A 598 -20.22 49.75 11.73
CA GLY A 598 -20.71 48.63 10.91
C GLY A 598 -20.45 47.25 11.48
N TYR A 599 -20.21 46.30 10.58
CA TYR A 599 -20.01 44.88 10.92
C TYR A 599 -18.69 44.67 11.70
N TYR A 600 -17.63 45.41 11.33
CA TYR A 600 -16.34 45.38 12.03
C TYR A 600 -16.48 45.75 13.50
N ARG A 601 -17.20 46.83 13.80
CA ARG A 601 -17.41 47.26 15.19
C ARG A 601 -18.13 46.20 16.02
N LYS A 602 -19.12 45.54 15.46
CA LYS A 602 -19.81 44.42 16.15
C LYS A 602 -18.84 43.28 16.47
N LEU A 603 -17.97 42.87 15.51
CA LEU A 603 -16.94 41.85 15.74
C LEU A 603 -15.94 42.30 16.83
N TYR A 604 -15.53 43.55 16.80
CA TYR A 604 -14.61 44.12 17.79
C TYR A 604 -15.20 44.13 19.20
N GLU A 605 -16.45 44.55 19.38
CA GLU A 605 -17.16 44.56 20.67
C GLU A 605 -17.34 43.14 21.21
N MET A 606 -17.62 42.14 20.38
CA MET A 606 -17.73 40.72 20.78
C MET A 606 -16.41 40.11 21.24
N GLN A 607 -15.25 40.65 20.81
CA GLN A 607 -13.91 40.17 21.22
C GLN A 607 -13.36 40.89 22.46
N THR A 608 -13.92 42.06 22.82
CA THR A 608 -13.49 42.87 23.97
C THR A 608 -14.31 42.62 25.22
N LEU A 609 -15.43 41.91 25.11
CA LEU A 609 -16.23 41.38 26.21
C LEU A 609 -15.75 39.96 26.61
#